data_f2adcd3ea8a163aae6b15d24a4ea188d
#
_entry.id   f2adcd3ea8a163aae6b15d24a4ea188d
#
_cell.length_a   1.000
_cell.length_b   1.000
_cell.length_c   1.000
_cell.angle_alpha   90.00
_cell.angle_beta   90.00
_cell.angle_gamma   90.00
#
_symmetry.space_group_name_H-M   'P 1'
#
loop_
_entity.id
_entity.type
_entity.pdbx_description
1 polymer ?
#
loop_
_entity_poly.entity_id
_entity_poly.type
_entity_poly.pdbx_seq_one_letter_code
_entity_poly.pdbx_strand_id
1 'polypeptide(L)'
;MELKGSKTEKNLLVAFAGEAQARTKYTYYASKAKKEGYNQIADIFEETANNEKEHAKIWFKLLHDGIQSTPENLKDAAAGENYEWTDMYFNFAKEAKEEGFDKIAYLFEEVGKIEKEHEERYLKVLENLENGTIFEKNGEVYWHCQNCGHIHKGKVAPKVCPVCDHPQSYFQVRAENYK
;
A
#
# COMPACT_ATOMS: atom_id res chain seq x y z
N MET A 1 -7.48 -13.87 -29.29
CA MET A 1 -6.33 -14.57 -28.64
C MET A 1 -6.48 -14.32 -27.15
N GLU A 2 -6.37 -15.34 -26.34
CA GLU A 2 -6.45 -15.23 -24.90
C GLU A 2 -5.06 -14.95 -24.31
N LEU A 3 -4.92 -13.99 -23.42
CA LEU A 3 -3.65 -13.62 -22.80
C LEU A 3 -3.21 -14.68 -21.78
N LYS A 4 -4.18 -15.20 -21.02
CA LYS A 4 -3.95 -16.15 -19.93
C LYS A 4 -3.23 -17.42 -20.40
N GLY A 5 -2.16 -17.81 -19.72
CA GLY A 5 -1.33 -18.96 -20.05
C GLY A 5 -0.33 -18.73 -21.19
N SER A 6 -0.31 -17.54 -21.83
CA SER A 6 0.57 -17.25 -22.96
C SER A 6 2.00 -16.87 -22.51
N LYS A 7 2.95 -16.91 -23.47
CA LYS A 7 4.29 -16.34 -23.25
C LYS A 7 4.24 -14.82 -22.99
N THR A 8 3.27 -14.14 -23.60
CA THR A 8 3.08 -12.69 -23.42
C THR A 8 2.66 -12.37 -22.00
N GLU A 9 1.77 -13.15 -21.39
CA GLU A 9 1.44 -12.98 -19.96
C GLU A 9 2.67 -13.11 -19.07
N LYS A 10 3.50 -14.14 -19.28
CA LYS A 10 4.76 -14.30 -18.54
C LYS A 10 5.70 -13.11 -18.72
N ASN A 11 5.80 -12.58 -19.95
CA ASN A 11 6.62 -11.39 -20.23
C ASN A 11 6.08 -10.15 -19.51
N LEU A 12 4.75 -9.97 -19.45
CA LEU A 12 4.12 -8.86 -18.69
C LEU A 12 4.38 -8.96 -17.18
N LEU A 13 4.33 -10.16 -16.61
CA LEU A 13 4.67 -10.38 -15.19
C LEU A 13 6.13 -10.02 -14.90
N VAL A 14 7.06 -10.44 -15.77
CA VAL A 14 8.49 -10.10 -15.64
C VAL A 14 8.71 -8.59 -15.81
N ALA A 15 8.05 -7.97 -16.78
CA ALA A 15 8.13 -6.52 -17.00
C ALA A 15 7.59 -5.75 -15.79
N PHE A 16 6.42 -6.10 -15.27
CA PHE A 16 5.84 -5.50 -14.08
C PHE A 16 6.78 -5.59 -12.86
N ALA A 17 7.33 -6.79 -12.61
CA ALA A 17 8.29 -7.00 -11.51
C ALA A 17 9.58 -6.17 -11.71
N GLY A 18 10.10 -6.09 -12.93
CA GLY A 18 11.30 -5.32 -13.27
C GLY A 18 11.12 -3.82 -12.99
N GLU A 19 10.01 -3.24 -13.47
CA GLU A 19 9.69 -1.82 -13.26
C GLU A 19 9.45 -1.50 -11.79
N ALA A 20 8.74 -2.37 -11.05
CA ALA A 20 8.51 -2.22 -9.63
C ALA A 20 9.84 -2.22 -8.82
N GLN A 21 10.77 -3.11 -9.18
CA GLN A 21 12.11 -3.15 -8.59
C GLN A 21 12.93 -1.90 -8.96
N ALA A 22 12.91 -1.47 -10.21
CA ALA A 22 13.61 -0.28 -10.69
C ALA A 22 13.13 0.96 -9.93
N ARG A 23 11.81 1.17 -9.86
CA ARG A 23 11.21 2.23 -9.07
C ARG A 23 11.73 2.27 -7.64
N THR A 24 11.70 1.13 -6.97
CA THR A 24 12.11 1.03 -5.56
C THR A 24 13.61 1.32 -5.40
N LYS A 25 14.47 0.73 -6.23
CA LYS A 25 15.92 0.99 -6.21
C LYS A 25 16.27 2.45 -6.44
N TYR A 26 15.62 3.10 -7.40
CA TYR A 26 15.90 4.50 -7.74
C TYR A 26 15.51 5.47 -6.62
N THR A 27 14.46 5.18 -5.84
CA THR A 27 14.17 5.98 -4.63
C THR A 27 15.28 5.84 -3.57
N TYR A 28 15.90 4.67 -3.44
CA TYR A 28 17.04 4.49 -2.54
C TYR A 28 18.28 5.24 -3.04
N TYR A 29 18.52 5.22 -4.36
CA TYR A 29 19.64 5.94 -4.97
C TYR A 29 19.47 7.46 -4.85
N ALA A 30 18.25 7.98 -5.07
CA ALA A 30 17.91 9.38 -4.84
C ALA A 30 18.19 9.81 -3.41
N SER A 31 17.75 9.01 -2.43
CA SER A 31 18.03 9.27 -1.00
C SER A 31 19.53 9.32 -0.70
N LYS A 32 20.32 8.43 -1.30
CA LYS A 32 21.77 8.41 -1.13
C LYS A 32 22.42 9.63 -1.77
N ALA A 33 22.05 9.98 -3.00
CA ALA A 33 22.57 11.16 -3.71
C ALA A 33 22.28 12.47 -2.95
N LYS A 34 21.08 12.62 -2.37
CA LYS A 34 20.74 13.78 -1.51
C LYS A 34 21.67 13.87 -0.29
N LYS A 35 21.92 12.76 0.38
CA LYS A 35 22.84 12.72 1.56
C LYS A 35 24.28 13.06 1.19
N GLU A 36 24.68 12.83 -0.05
CA GLU A 36 26.00 13.16 -0.57
C GLU A 36 26.09 14.58 -1.18
N GLY A 37 24.97 15.33 -1.20
CA GLY A 37 24.92 16.71 -1.71
C GLY A 37 24.69 16.81 -3.23
N TYR A 38 24.35 15.71 -3.91
CA TYR A 38 24.12 15.67 -5.36
C TYR A 38 22.64 15.80 -5.69
N ASN A 39 22.04 16.96 -5.40
CA ASN A 39 20.59 17.14 -5.57
C ASN A 39 20.12 16.91 -7.01
N GLN A 40 20.84 17.41 -8.02
CA GLN A 40 20.46 17.18 -9.43
C GLN A 40 20.43 15.69 -9.79
N ILE A 41 21.37 14.90 -9.28
CA ILE A 41 21.40 13.44 -9.52
C ILE A 41 20.23 12.78 -8.80
N ALA A 42 19.92 13.23 -7.58
CA ALA A 42 18.77 12.73 -6.83
C ALA A 42 17.45 13.00 -7.55
N ASP A 43 17.28 14.22 -8.10
CA ASP A 43 16.08 14.60 -8.85
C ASP A 43 15.90 13.73 -10.10
N ILE A 44 16.99 13.42 -10.83
CA ILE A 44 16.96 12.52 -11.99
C ILE A 44 16.51 11.10 -11.57
N PHE A 45 17.02 10.58 -10.44
CA PHE A 45 16.57 9.28 -9.92
C PHE A 45 15.09 9.30 -9.51
N GLU A 46 14.60 10.37 -8.88
CA GLU A 46 13.20 10.49 -8.48
C GLU A 46 12.27 10.60 -9.69
N GLU A 47 12.64 11.37 -10.70
CA GLU A 47 11.91 11.49 -11.95
C GLU A 47 11.82 10.12 -12.63
N THR A 48 12.94 9.43 -12.79
CA THR A 48 12.98 8.11 -13.40
C THR A 48 12.15 7.10 -12.59
N ALA A 49 12.26 7.09 -11.25
CA ALA A 49 11.45 6.23 -10.39
C ALA A 49 9.93 6.45 -10.60
N ASN A 50 9.51 7.69 -10.84
CA ASN A 50 8.11 8.01 -11.15
C ASN A 50 7.71 7.52 -12.54
N ASN A 51 8.61 7.55 -13.52
CA ASN A 51 8.36 6.98 -14.85
C ASN A 51 8.19 5.46 -14.79
N GLU A 52 9.07 4.74 -14.05
CA GLU A 52 8.99 3.29 -13.88
C GLU A 52 7.69 2.86 -13.17
N LYS A 53 7.20 3.67 -12.23
CA LYS A 53 5.87 3.45 -11.63
C LYS A 53 4.75 3.48 -12.67
N GLU A 54 4.79 4.40 -13.63
CA GLU A 54 3.76 4.48 -14.68
C GLU A 54 3.93 3.34 -15.71
N HIS A 55 5.16 2.90 -16.02
CA HIS A 55 5.40 1.70 -16.83
C HIS A 55 4.83 0.45 -16.15
N ALA A 56 5.14 0.22 -14.87
CA ALA A 56 4.59 -0.88 -14.09
C ALA A 56 3.04 -0.89 -14.11
N LYS A 57 2.41 0.29 -14.00
CA LYS A 57 0.95 0.45 -14.07
C LYS A 57 0.36 0.06 -15.41
N ILE A 58 1.09 0.26 -16.54
CA ILE A 58 0.65 -0.21 -17.86
C ILE A 58 0.56 -1.73 -17.86
N TRP A 59 1.62 -2.41 -17.42
CA TRP A 59 1.68 -3.87 -17.38
C TRP A 59 0.67 -4.46 -16.39
N PHE A 60 0.51 -3.85 -15.22
CA PHE A 60 -0.51 -4.21 -14.23
C PHE A 60 -1.92 -4.21 -14.83
N LYS A 61 -2.29 -3.12 -15.52
CA LYS A 61 -3.62 -3.01 -16.13
C LYS A 61 -3.89 -4.06 -17.21
N LEU A 62 -2.87 -4.45 -17.96
CA LEU A 62 -3.00 -5.52 -18.97
C LEU A 62 -3.14 -6.90 -18.33
N LEU A 63 -2.48 -7.14 -17.20
CA LEU A 63 -2.55 -8.40 -16.46
C LEU A 63 -3.88 -8.58 -15.70
N HIS A 64 -4.47 -7.49 -15.22
CA HIS A 64 -5.62 -7.51 -14.29
C HIS A 64 -6.89 -6.87 -14.87
N ASP A 65 -6.92 -6.61 -16.19
CA ASP A 65 -8.04 -5.92 -16.85
C ASP A 65 -8.39 -4.56 -16.19
N GLY A 66 -7.36 -3.80 -15.84
CA GLY A 66 -7.48 -2.49 -15.22
C GLY A 66 -7.10 -2.46 -13.73
N ILE A 67 -7.42 -1.37 -13.07
CA ILE A 67 -7.41 -1.24 -11.62
C ILE A 67 -8.86 -1.36 -11.17
N GLN A 68 -9.14 -2.34 -10.36
CA GLN A 68 -10.49 -2.69 -9.97
C GLN A 68 -11.13 -1.69 -8.98
N SER A 69 -12.34 -1.95 -8.54
CA SER A 69 -13.01 -1.13 -7.53
C SER A 69 -12.28 -1.15 -6.18
N THR A 70 -12.51 -0.15 -5.33
CA THR A 70 -11.87 -0.08 -4.00
C THR A 70 -12.12 -1.33 -3.15
N PRO A 71 -13.34 -1.92 -3.08
CA PRO A 71 -13.54 -3.17 -2.35
C PRO A 71 -12.73 -4.34 -2.91
N GLU A 72 -12.66 -4.47 -4.24
CA GLU A 72 -11.88 -5.54 -4.90
C GLU A 72 -10.39 -5.36 -4.67
N ASN A 73 -9.87 -4.14 -4.77
CA ASN A 73 -8.47 -3.84 -4.48
C ASN A 73 -8.11 -4.09 -3.00
N LEU A 74 -9.02 -3.85 -2.06
CA LEU A 74 -8.81 -4.18 -0.65
C LEU A 74 -8.76 -5.70 -0.42
N LYS A 75 -9.60 -6.47 -1.12
CA LYS A 75 -9.58 -7.94 -1.07
C LYS A 75 -8.28 -8.50 -1.67
N ASP A 76 -7.85 -7.97 -2.80
CA ASP A 76 -6.61 -8.37 -3.46
C ASP A 76 -5.39 -8.06 -2.58
N ALA A 77 -5.33 -6.85 -2.02
CA ALA A 77 -4.27 -6.46 -1.09
C ALA A 77 -4.23 -7.39 0.14
N ALA A 78 -5.37 -7.60 0.81
CA ALA A 78 -5.43 -8.51 1.95
C ALA A 78 -5.00 -9.95 1.61
N ALA A 79 -5.37 -10.46 0.43
CA ALA A 79 -4.96 -11.78 -0.03
C ALA A 79 -3.44 -11.85 -0.32
N GLY A 80 -2.85 -10.79 -0.85
CA GLY A 80 -1.40 -10.66 -1.05
C GLY A 80 -0.64 -10.73 0.28
N GLU A 81 -1.01 -9.87 1.23
CA GLU A 81 -0.40 -9.86 2.57
C GLU A 81 -0.58 -11.21 3.30
N ASN A 82 -1.77 -11.84 3.17
CA ASN A 82 -2.01 -13.18 3.72
C ASN A 82 -1.03 -14.20 3.17
N TYR A 83 -0.83 -14.25 1.85
CA TYR A 83 0.15 -15.13 1.22
C TYR A 83 1.57 -14.85 1.73
N GLU A 84 1.93 -13.57 1.86
CA GLU A 84 3.28 -13.18 2.29
C GLU A 84 3.60 -13.70 3.69
N TRP A 85 2.70 -13.58 4.67
CA TRP A 85 3.00 -14.02 6.03
C TRP A 85 2.69 -15.49 6.31
N THR A 86 1.71 -16.12 5.63
CA THR A 86 1.36 -17.52 5.87
C THR A 86 2.24 -18.51 5.12
N ASP A 87 2.76 -18.12 3.95
CA ASP A 87 3.50 -19.00 3.05
C ASP A 87 4.91 -18.47 2.75
N MET A 88 5.02 -17.32 2.10
CA MET A 88 6.28 -16.82 1.55
C MET A 88 7.35 -16.59 2.63
N TYR A 89 7.11 -15.67 3.56
CA TYR A 89 8.09 -15.35 4.61
C TYR A 89 8.30 -16.49 5.60
N PHE A 90 7.25 -17.29 5.86
CA PHE A 90 7.38 -18.49 6.70
C PHE A 90 8.37 -19.48 6.11
N ASN A 91 8.25 -19.79 4.82
CA ASN A 91 9.16 -20.71 4.15
C ASN A 91 10.56 -20.12 4.00
N PHE A 92 10.67 -18.83 3.65
CA PHE A 92 11.97 -18.16 3.52
C PHE A 92 12.73 -18.10 4.84
N ALA A 93 12.05 -17.88 5.97
CA ALA A 93 12.68 -17.90 7.28
C ALA A 93 13.21 -19.29 7.64
N LYS A 94 12.43 -20.34 7.33
CA LYS A 94 12.85 -21.73 7.54
C LYS A 94 14.09 -22.07 6.69
N GLU A 95 14.06 -21.79 5.41
CA GLU A 95 15.18 -22.05 4.49
C GLU A 95 16.44 -21.30 4.92
N ALA A 96 16.31 -20.00 5.24
CA ALA A 96 17.44 -19.20 5.70
C ALA A 96 18.07 -19.74 6.98
N LYS A 97 17.25 -20.30 7.90
CA LYS A 97 17.74 -20.92 9.12
C LYS A 97 18.47 -22.23 8.86
N GLU A 98 17.93 -23.05 7.94
CA GLU A 98 18.56 -24.33 7.51
C GLU A 98 19.93 -24.07 6.84
N GLU A 99 20.07 -22.97 6.10
CA GLU A 99 21.32 -22.53 5.48
C GLU A 99 22.30 -21.80 6.43
N GLY A 100 21.90 -21.53 7.68
CA GLY A 100 22.72 -20.86 8.69
C GLY A 100 22.70 -19.33 8.63
N PHE A 101 21.72 -18.71 7.93
CA PHE A 101 21.51 -17.27 7.88
C PHE A 101 20.56 -16.76 8.96
N ASP A 102 20.86 -17.02 10.24
CA ASP A 102 20.00 -16.72 11.38
C ASP A 102 19.45 -15.29 11.41
N LYS A 103 20.29 -14.30 11.08
CA LYS A 103 19.88 -12.89 11.03
C LYS A 103 18.84 -12.63 9.93
N ILE A 104 19.00 -13.27 8.77
CA ILE A 104 18.06 -13.14 7.65
C ILE A 104 16.76 -13.86 7.97
N ALA A 105 16.85 -15.06 8.55
CA ALA A 105 15.68 -15.80 9.04
C ALA A 105 14.84 -14.96 10.01
N TYR A 106 15.50 -14.35 11.01
CA TYR A 106 14.84 -13.46 11.96
C TYR A 106 14.15 -12.26 11.25
N LEU A 107 14.79 -11.66 10.25
CA LEU A 107 14.19 -10.55 9.51
C LEU A 107 12.96 -10.99 8.72
N PHE A 108 12.98 -12.17 8.09
CA PHE A 108 11.80 -12.74 7.43
C PHE A 108 10.65 -12.98 8.41
N GLU A 109 10.93 -13.54 9.60
CA GLU A 109 9.93 -13.74 10.65
C GLU A 109 9.30 -12.41 11.11
N GLU A 110 10.12 -11.37 11.33
CA GLU A 110 9.62 -10.08 11.80
C GLU A 110 8.84 -9.32 10.72
N VAL A 111 9.28 -9.37 9.46
CA VAL A 111 8.52 -8.78 8.35
C VAL A 111 7.20 -9.52 8.17
N GLY A 112 7.19 -10.85 8.20
CA GLY A 112 5.95 -11.63 8.13
C GLY A 112 4.92 -11.24 9.20
N LYS A 113 5.34 -10.87 10.41
CA LYS A 113 4.43 -10.34 11.45
C LYS A 113 3.83 -8.98 11.05
N ILE A 114 4.59 -8.14 10.36
CA ILE A 114 4.12 -6.84 9.87
C ILE A 114 3.08 -7.06 8.77
N GLU A 115 3.29 -8.00 7.84
CA GLU A 115 2.35 -8.29 6.76
C GLU A 115 1.02 -8.84 7.29
N LYS A 116 1.04 -9.57 8.41
CA LYS A 116 -0.18 -9.95 9.12
C LYS A 116 -0.98 -8.73 9.62
N GLU A 117 -0.32 -7.74 10.20
CA GLU A 117 -0.96 -6.48 10.63
C GLU A 117 -1.51 -5.69 9.42
N HIS A 118 -0.84 -5.75 8.26
CA HIS A 118 -1.32 -5.14 7.02
C HIS A 118 -2.60 -5.83 6.54
N GLU A 119 -2.65 -7.16 6.51
CA GLU A 119 -3.85 -7.91 6.18
C GLU A 119 -5.02 -7.54 7.09
N GLU A 120 -4.83 -7.61 8.42
CA GLU A 120 -5.87 -7.29 9.40
C GLU A 120 -6.41 -5.87 9.20
N ARG A 121 -5.53 -4.91 8.89
CA ARG A 121 -5.91 -3.52 8.59
C ARG A 121 -6.74 -3.42 7.32
N TYR A 122 -6.34 -4.07 6.22
CA TYR A 122 -7.10 -4.07 4.97
C TYR A 122 -8.47 -4.72 5.14
N LEU A 123 -8.55 -5.86 5.82
CA LEU A 123 -9.81 -6.53 6.12
C LEU A 123 -10.73 -5.65 6.98
N LYS A 124 -10.18 -4.93 7.96
CA LYS A 124 -10.96 -4.02 8.80
C LYS A 124 -11.50 -2.81 8.05
N VAL A 125 -10.72 -2.25 7.13
CA VAL A 125 -11.17 -1.15 6.26
C VAL A 125 -12.22 -1.65 5.28
N LEU A 126 -12.06 -2.85 4.72
CA LEU A 126 -13.05 -3.49 3.85
C LEU A 126 -14.38 -3.70 4.58
N GLU A 127 -14.35 -4.27 5.79
CA GLU A 127 -15.54 -4.43 6.64
C GLU A 127 -16.26 -3.09 6.88
N ASN A 128 -15.52 -2.04 7.20
CA ASN A 128 -16.09 -0.70 7.38
C ASN A 128 -16.73 -0.17 6.08
N LEU A 129 -16.14 -0.44 4.94
CA LEU A 129 -16.66 -0.03 3.64
C LEU A 129 -17.95 -0.77 3.29
N GLU A 130 -17.96 -2.10 3.42
CA GLU A 130 -19.12 -2.96 3.12
C GLU A 130 -20.30 -2.67 4.05
N ASN A 131 -20.03 -2.35 5.32
CA ASN A 131 -21.03 -2.01 6.31
C ASN A 131 -21.46 -0.52 6.28
N GLY A 132 -20.90 0.31 5.39
CA GLY A 132 -21.21 1.74 5.29
C GLY A 132 -20.70 2.57 6.48
N THR A 133 -19.76 2.04 7.26
CA THR A 133 -19.27 2.65 8.51
C THR A 133 -17.98 3.48 8.36
N ILE A 134 -17.59 3.79 7.10
CA ILE A 134 -16.42 4.68 6.85
C ILE A 134 -16.66 6.07 7.44
N PHE A 135 -17.83 6.67 7.19
CA PHE A 135 -18.21 8.01 7.64
C PHE A 135 -19.27 8.02 8.73
N GLU A 136 -19.61 6.85 9.28
CA GLU A 136 -20.56 6.68 10.37
C GLU A 136 -20.01 5.66 11.37
N LYS A 137 -20.27 5.88 12.68
CA LYS A 137 -19.89 4.98 13.76
C LYS A 137 -21.07 4.72 14.69
N ASN A 138 -21.09 3.58 15.37
CA ASN A 138 -22.16 3.20 16.31
C ASN A 138 -22.27 4.16 17.52
N GLY A 139 -21.16 4.84 17.86
CA GLY A 139 -21.07 5.82 18.93
C GLY A 139 -20.54 7.17 18.45
N GLU A 140 -20.58 8.19 19.31
CA GLU A 140 -19.94 9.46 19.03
C GLU A 140 -18.41 9.31 18.99
N VAL A 141 -17.82 9.82 17.92
CA VAL A 141 -16.36 9.92 17.73
C VAL A 141 -15.97 11.34 17.34
N TYR A 142 -14.70 11.63 17.38
CA TYR A 142 -14.16 12.88 16.82
C TYR A 142 -13.74 12.66 15.38
N TRP A 143 -14.36 13.40 14.46
CA TRP A 143 -14.02 13.45 13.05
C TRP A 143 -13.05 14.59 12.78
N HIS A 144 -12.00 14.33 12.05
CA HIS A 144 -10.95 15.29 11.70
C HIS A 144 -10.97 15.57 10.20
N CYS A 145 -11.14 16.82 9.81
CA CYS A 145 -11.00 17.25 8.42
C CYS A 145 -9.51 17.30 8.04
N GLN A 146 -9.08 16.44 7.14
CA GLN A 146 -7.69 16.33 6.70
C GLN A 146 -7.16 17.59 5.99
N ASN A 147 -8.06 18.45 5.45
CA ASN A 147 -7.66 19.67 4.77
C ASN A 147 -7.38 20.82 5.74
N CYS A 148 -8.31 21.13 6.66
CA CYS A 148 -8.21 22.33 7.50
C CYS A 148 -8.04 22.07 8.99
N GLY A 149 -8.05 20.81 9.42
CA GLY A 149 -7.90 20.45 10.84
C GLY A 149 -9.18 20.60 11.66
N HIS A 150 -10.33 20.97 11.07
CA HIS A 150 -11.59 21.07 11.80
C HIS A 150 -11.95 19.75 12.47
N ILE A 151 -12.36 19.82 13.74
CA ILE A 151 -12.82 18.68 14.53
C ILE A 151 -14.32 18.76 14.74
N HIS A 152 -15.03 17.71 14.36
CA HIS A 152 -16.45 17.53 14.59
C HIS A 152 -16.69 16.32 15.50
N LYS A 153 -17.51 16.49 16.55
CA LYS A 153 -17.94 15.39 17.43
C LYS A 153 -19.32 14.90 17.00
N GLY A 154 -19.47 13.62 16.73
CA GLY A 154 -20.75 13.04 16.34
C GLY A 154 -20.61 11.60 15.84
N LYS A 155 -21.75 10.94 15.61
CA LYS A 155 -21.77 9.59 15.02
C LYS A 155 -21.42 9.59 13.54
N VAL A 156 -21.76 10.65 12.82
CA VAL A 156 -21.61 10.77 11.36
C VAL A 156 -20.67 11.93 11.05
N ALA A 157 -19.74 11.71 10.12
CA ALA A 157 -18.89 12.77 9.58
C ALA A 157 -19.75 13.79 8.80
N PRO A 158 -19.49 15.12 8.94
CA PRO A 158 -20.20 16.14 8.15
C PRO A 158 -20.15 15.85 6.64
N LYS A 159 -21.27 16.08 5.95
CA LYS A 159 -21.32 15.95 4.46
C LYS A 159 -20.40 16.96 3.78
N VAL A 160 -20.26 18.15 4.38
CA VAL A 160 -19.39 19.24 3.95
C VAL A 160 -18.73 19.82 5.20
N CYS A 161 -17.45 20.11 5.14
CA CYS A 161 -16.73 20.75 6.24
C CYS A 161 -17.22 22.19 6.41
N PRO A 162 -17.70 22.59 7.61
CA PRO A 162 -18.25 23.93 7.84
C PRO A 162 -17.20 25.04 7.85
N VAL A 163 -15.91 24.70 7.77
CA VAL A 163 -14.80 25.67 7.81
C VAL A 163 -14.18 25.87 6.44
N CYS A 164 -14.04 24.82 5.62
CA CYS A 164 -13.31 24.90 4.36
C CYS A 164 -14.04 24.30 3.14
N ASP A 165 -15.32 23.97 3.30
CA ASP A 165 -16.23 23.48 2.25
C ASP A 165 -15.78 22.19 1.55
N HIS A 166 -14.77 21.47 2.08
CA HIS A 166 -14.37 20.18 1.53
C HIS A 166 -15.42 19.11 1.83
N PRO A 167 -15.64 18.15 0.90
CA PRO A 167 -16.65 17.11 1.05
C PRO A 167 -16.31 16.12 2.16
N GLN A 168 -17.30 15.30 2.55
CA GLN A 168 -17.20 14.28 3.59
C GLN A 168 -15.98 13.36 3.43
N SER A 169 -15.54 13.11 2.20
CA SER A 169 -14.35 12.30 1.89
C SER A 169 -13.04 12.81 2.52
N TYR A 170 -13.02 14.05 2.98
CA TYR A 170 -11.88 14.62 3.71
C TYR A 170 -11.92 14.36 5.21
N PHE A 171 -12.98 13.72 5.73
CA PHE A 171 -13.05 13.38 7.14
C PHE A 171 -12.57 11.97 7.42
N GLN A 172 -11.84 11.83 8.51
CA GLN A 172 -11.48 10.57 9.12
C GLN A 172 -11.71 10.62 10.63
N VAL A 173 -11.81 9.46 11.28
CA VAL A 173 -11.80 9.39 12.74
C VAL A 173 -10.46 9.92 13.23
N ARG A 174 -10.50 10.85 14.18
CA ARG A 174 -9.30 11.47 14.76
C ARG A 174 -8.44 10.43 15.47
N ALA A 175 -7.20 10.32 15.06
CA ALA A 175 -6.18 9.58 15.80
C ALA A 175 -5.55 10.50 16.86
N GLU A 176 -5.29 9.97 18.05
CA GLU A 176 -4.63 10.69 19.16
C GLU A 176 -3.42 9.84 19.66
N ASN A 177 -2.54 9.49 18.72
CA ASN A 177 -1.37 8.65 18.96
C ASN A 177 -0.17 9.37 19.62
N TYR A 178 -0.37 10.60 20.07
CA TYR A 178 0.60 11.44 20.76
C TYR A 178 0.33 11.58 22.27
N LYS A 179 -0.65 10.82 22.82
CA LYS A 179 -0.99 10.78 24.24
C LYS A 179 -0.34 9.60 24.94
#